data_f5f893a56828dc6d7e9ad5c26c025105
#
_entry.id   f5f893a56828dc6d7e9ad5c26c025105
#
_cell.length_a   1.000
_cell.length_b   1.000
_cell.length_c   1.000
_cell.angle_alpha   90.00
_cell.angle_beta   90.00
_cell.angle_gamma   90.00
#
_symmetry.space_group_name_H-M   'P 1'
#
loop_
_entity.id
_entity.type
_entity.pdbx_description
1 polymer ?
#
loop_
_entity_poly.entity_id
_entity_poly.type
_entity_poly.pdbx_seq_one_letter_code
_entity_poly.pdbx_strand_id
1 'polypeptide(L)'
;MTLMIDRRQLLTTAAGLGLAGALPLRALAAGPDFLTIGGGPSGGVFNIVATGLGNIMRSTYPAAIIDVQPGGSGPNILRVGSGKADIGITSANNALDAWMGRDPATSENPIKNTRGLMTVMRSAIQIWVDGTSDITSLDDLRGKQVSAGQPGQTSWLAFENLLAAAGMTTDDIEADGGKMHKLSWSESHDGLRNGQLDAVMWLSLWPHPTVRQNETVRPMRALGFDDAVIEKFLADSGAGFEKVVLPKGLFGGQTEPAATVGTNTMLFASTKMSDDLAREVVRTIWENRKDFMEIHALLGGMSEDTIGRGMFIPVHPGAKAYYEEQGIPVSESKLDM
;
A
#
# COMPACT_ATOMS: atom_id res chain seq x y z
N MET A 1 -36.05 -74.96 -11.34
CA MET A 1 -34.99 -74.94 -10.28
C MET A 1 -34.88 -73.54 -9.79
N THR A 2 -35.69 -73.22 -8.76
CA THR A 2 -35.87 -71.85 -8.27
C THR A 2 -34.92 -71.63 -7.12
N LEU A 3 -33.91 -70.77 -7.29
CA LEU A 3 -32.96 -70.36 -6.23
C LEU A 3 -33.69 -69.46 -5.24
N MET A 4 -33.97 -69.88 -4.05
CA MET A 4 -34.41 -69.07 -2.94
C MET A 4 -33.19 -68.40 -2.32
N ILE A 5 -33.08 -67.08 -2.45
CA ILE A 5 -32.06 -66.30 -1.76
C ILE A 5 -32.60 -66.01 -0.36
N ASP A 6 -31.87 -66.48 0.64
CA ASP A 6 -32.21 -66.35 2.06
C ASP A 6 -32.00 -64.93 2.53
N ARG A 7 -33.05 -64.33 3.14
CA ARG A 7 -33.07 -62.94 3.66
C ARG A 7 -31.97 -62.59 4.70
N ARG A 8 -31.34 -63.63 5.26
CA ARG A 8 -30.27 -63.49 6.27
C ARG A 8 -28.90 -63.17 5.66
N GLN A 9 -28.71 -63.50 4.38
CA GLN A 9 -27.44 -63.24 3.71
C GLN A 9 -27.37 -61.81 3.12
N LEU A 10 -28.48 -61.08 3.01
CA LEU A 10 -28.55 -59.71 2.54
C LEU A 10 -28.20 -58.65 3.62
N LEU A 11 -28.20 -59.04 4.89
CA LEU A 11 -27.93 -58.14 6.02
C LEU A 11 -26.45 -58.11 6.45
N THR A 12 -25.61 -59.03 5.99
CA THR A 12 -24.20 -59.09 6.35
C THR A 12 -23.27 -58.41 5.33
N THR A 13 -23.76 -58.08 4.14
CA THR A 13 -22.99 -57.41 3.09
C THR A 13 -23.16 -55.88 3.10
N ALA A 14 -24.09 -55.32 3.88
CA ALA A 14 -24.32 -53.88 3.99
C ALA A 14 -23.48 -53.19 5.10
N ALA A 15 -22.77 -53.95 5.94
CA ALA A 15 -21.99 -53.42 7.05
C ALA A 15 -20.49 -53.13 6.70
N GLY A 16 -20.06 -53.47 5.49
CA GLY A 16 -18.65 -53.41 5.08
C GLY A 16 -18.26 -52.23 4.21
N LEU A 17 -19.18 -51.35 3.78
CA LEU A 17 -18.91 -50.23 2.84
C LEU A 17 -19.09 -48.85 3.44
N GLY A 18 -19.21 -48.72 4.77
CA GLY A 18 -19.47 -47.47 5.47
C GLY A 18 -18.24 -46.70 6.01
N LEU A 19 -17.01 -47.13 5.72
CA LEU A 19 -15.79 -46.49 6.20
C LEU A 19 -14.84 -46.02 5.06
N ALA A 20 -15.39 -45.73 3.90
CA ALA A 20 -14.63 -45.08 2.85
C ALA A 20 -14.70 -43.55 3.05
N GLY A 21 -13.73 -43.04 3.80
CA GLY A 21 -13.19 -41.69 3.61
C GLY A 21 -14.21 -40.55 3.63
N ALA A 22 -14.74 -40.21 4.81
CA ALA A 22 -15.07 -38.82 5.04
C ALA A 22 -13.74 -38.06 5.09
N LEU A 23 -13.16 -37.76 3.91
CA LEU A 23 -12.24 -36.61 3.79
C LEU A 23 -13.04 -35.44 4.36
N PRO A 24 -12.50 -34.67 5.31
CA PRO A 24 -13.17 -33.45 5.71
C PRO A 24 -13.32 -32.62 4.41
N LEU A 25 -14.56 -32.53 3.90
CA LEU A 25 -14.89 -31.42 3.04
C LEU A 25 -14.45 -30.18 3.87
N ARG A 26 -13.30 -29.60 3.55
CA ARG A 26 -13.00 -28.26 4.01
C ARG A 26 -14.26 -27.48 3.67
N ALA A 27 -15.04 -27.14 4.69
CA ALA A 27 -16.10 -26.17 4.52
C ALA A 27 -15.39 -24.96 3.91
N LEU A 28 -15.61 -24.72 2.62
CA LEU A 28 -15.25 -23.44 2.00
C LEU A 28 -15.91 -22.44 2.93
N ALA A 29 -15.11 -21.63 3.61
CA ALA A 29 -15.64 -20.55 4.43
C ALA A 29 -16.66 -19.83 3.56
N ALA A 30 -17.88 -19.72 4.03
CA ALA A 30 -18.93 -19.07 3.26
C ALA A 30 -18.44 -17.65 2.94
N GLY A 31 -18.35 -17.32 1.65
CA GLY A 31 -17.97 -15.98 1.24
C GLY A 31 -18.95 -14.95 1.80
N PRO A 32 -18.64 -13.66 1.71
CA PRO A 32 -19.55 -12.63 2.20
C PRO A 32 -20.85 -12.61 1.40
N ASP A 33 -21.99 -12.42 2.07
CA ASP A 33 -23.25 -12.11 1.37
C ASP A 33 -23.22 -10.68 0.81
N PHE A 34 -22.59 -9.77 1.55
CA PHE A 34 -22.44 -8.37 1.20
C PHE A 34 -21.05 -7.87 1.63
N LEU A 35 -20.40 -7.06 0.78
CA LEU A 35 -19.09 -6.46 1.07
C LEU A 35 -19.02 -5.04 0.49
N THR A 36 -18.81 -4.06 1.35
CA THR A 36 -18.60 -2.66 0.97
C THR A 36 -17.11 -2.32 0.99
N ILE A 37 -16.59 -1.81 -0.13
CA ILE A 37 -15.19 -1.42 -0.31
C ILE A 37 -15.08 0.08 -0.52
N GLY A 38 -14.41 0.79 0.39
CA GLY A 38 -14.07 2.20 0.25
C GLY A 38 -12.85 2.38 -0.66
N GLY A 39 -13.03 3.02 -1.80
CA GLY A 39 -12.00 3.32 -2.79
C GLY A 39 -11.51 4.75 -2.74
N GLY A 40 -11.37 5.38 -3.89
CA GLY A 40 -10.94 6.77 -4.07
C GLY A 40 -11.91 7.59 -4.92
N PRO A 41 -11.52 8.83 -5.25
CA PRO A 41 -12.24 9.61 -6.25
C PRO A 41 -12.26 8.89 -7.59
N SER A 42 -13.29 9.14 -8.40
CA SER A 42 -13.41 8.56 -9.74
C SER A 42 -12.14 8.84 -10.57
N GLY A 43 -11.60 7.81 -11.20
CA GLY A 43 -10.35 7.88 -11.97
C GLY A 43 -9.06 7.87 -11.13
N GLY A 44 -9.14 7.98 -9.81
CA GLY A 44 -7.98 7.88 -8.93
C GLY A 44 -7.54 6.43 -8.72
N VAL A 45 -6.26 6.23 -8.40
CA VAL A 45 -5.65 4.90 -8.20
C VAL A 45 -6.41 4.07 -7.15
N PHE A 46 -6.82 4.67 -6.03
CA PHE A 46 -7.59 3.94 -5.00
C PHE A 46 -8.94 3.45 -5.53
N ASN A 47 -9.58 4.21 -6.43
CA ASN A 47 -10.83 3.78 -7.05
C ASN A 47 -10.59 2.62 -8.02
N ILE A 48 -9.53 2.70 -8.83
CA ILE A 48 -9.14 1.64 -9.77
C ILE A 48 -8.85 0.34 -9.01
N VAL A 49 -8.06 0.42 -7.94
CA VAL A 49 -7.70 -0.75 -7.11
C VAL A 49 -8.91 -1.34 -6.40
N ALA A 50 -9.79 -0.50 -5.82
CA ALA A 50 -11.01 -0.97 -5.16
C ALA A 50 -11.97 -1.64 -6.15
N THR A 51 -12.10 -1.09 -7.35
CA THR A 51 -12.94 -1.68 -8.41
C THR A 51 -12.38 -3.03 -8.87
N GLY A 52 -11.06 -3.12 -9.06
CA GLY A 52 -10.40 -4.36 -9.41
C GLY A 52 -10.54 -5.43 -8.31
N LEU A 53 -10.33 -5.04 -7.05
CA LEU A 53 -10.60 -5.91 -5.90
C LEU A 53 -12.06 -6.40 -5.91
N GLY A 54 -13.01 -5.47 -6.10
CA GLY A 54 -14.42 -5.81 -6.20
C GLY A 54 -14.73 -6.82 -7.31
N ASN A 55 -14.06 -6.71 -8.46
CA ASN A 55 -14.22 -7.67 -9.56
C ASN A 55 -13.67 -9.05 -9.20
N ILE A 56 -12.50 -9.12 -8.57
CA ILE A 56 -11.92 -10.39 -8.09
C ILE A 56 -12.86 -11.04 -7.07
N MET A 57 -13.37 -10.27 -6.12
CA MET A 57 -14.31 -10.77 -5.12
C MET A 57 -15.60 -11.29 -5.76
N ARG A 58 -16.18 -10.59 -6.76
CA ARG A 58 -17.36 -11.06 -7.50
C ARG A 58 -17.10 -12.34 -8.28
N SER A 59 -15.91 -12.48 -8.86
CA SER A 59 -15.54 -13.71 -9.59
C SER A 59 -15.40 -14.89 -8.65
N THR A 60 -14.86 -14.67 -7.45
CA THR A 60 -14.67 -15.71 -6.44
C THR A 60 -15.96 -16.06 -5.72
N TYR A 61 -16.82 -15.07 -5.46
CA TYR A 61 -18.09 -15.20 -4.74
C TYR A 61 -19.25 -14.65 -5.57
N PRO A 62 -19.73 -15.38 -6.60
CA PRO A 62 -20.74 -14.85 -7.54
C PRO A 62 -22.10 -14.51 -6.91
N ALA A 63 -22.41 -15.06 -5.74
CA ALA A 63 -23.62 -14.76 -4.99
C ALA A 63 -23.50 -13.51 -4.11
N ALA A 64 -22.28 -12.99 -3.89
CA ALA A 64 -22.03 -11.85 -3.03
C ALA A 64 -22.40 -10.52 -3.73
N ILE A 65 -22.98 -9.62 -2.97
CA ILE A 65 -23.18 -8.22 -3.41
C ILE A 65 -21.95 -7.42 -3.00
N ILE A 66 -21.14 -7.00 -3.99
CA ILE A 66 -19.94 -6.21 -3.76
C ILE A 66 -20.19 -4.76 -4.19
N ASP A 67 -20.20 -3.85 -3.24
CA ASP A 67 -20.37 -2.41 -3.45
C ASP A 67 -19.03 -1.68 -3.32
N VAL A 68 -18.65 -0.91 -4.34
CA VAL A 68 -17.43 -0.10 -4.33
C VAL A 68 -17.81 1.38 -4.28
N GLN A 69 -17.43 2.04 -3.20
CA GLN A 69 -17.80 3.43 -2.93
C GLN A 69 -16.61 4.38 -3.16
N PRO A 70 -16.86 5.60 -3.68
CA PRO A 70 -15.84 6.63 -3.73
C PRO A 70 -15.39 7.01 -2.31
N GLY A 71 -14.11 7.42 -2.17
CA GLY A 71 -13.53 7.73 -0.86
C GLY A 71 -12.18 8.41 -0.96
N GLY A 72 -11.27 7.98 -0.14
CA GLY A 72 -9.91 8.46 0.05
C GLY A 72 -9.42 8.04 1.43
N SER A 73 -8.15 8.29 1.80
CA SER A 73 -7.58 7.81 3.06
C SER A 73 -8.47 8.15 4.27
N GLY A 74 -8.69 9.42 4.56
CA GLY A 74 -9.47 9.88 5.71
C GLY A 74 -10.94 9.42 5.68
N PRO A 75 -11.70 9.67 4.59
CA PRO A 75 -13.07 9.19 4.45
C PRO A 75 -13.24 7.68 4.64
N ASN A 76 -12.30 6.87 4.13
CA ASN A 76 -12.36 5.42 4.29
C ASN A 76 -12.09 5.00 5.74
N ILE A 77 -11.14 5.63 6.43
CA ILE A 77 -10.86 5.37 7.85
C ILE A 77 -12.12 5.62 8.70
N LEU A 78 -12.79 6.75 8.48
CA LEU A 78 -14.03 7.10 9.20
C LEU A 78 -15.16 6.11 8.88
N ARG A 79 -15.33 5.69 7.62
CA ARG A 79 -16.38 4.74 7.23
C ARG A 79 -16.14 3.35 7.80
N VAL A 80 -14.94 2.84 7.70
CA VAL A 80 -14.58 1.52 8.25
C VAL A 80 -14.67 1.55 9.77
N GLY A 81 -14.14 2.58 10.41
CA GLY A 81 -14.23 2.77 11.86
C GLY A 81 -15.67 2.87 12.37
N SER A 82 -16.58 3.47 11.62
CA SER A 82 -18.02 3.55 11.96
C SER A 82 -18.82 2.31 11.52
N GLY A 83 -18.22 1.37 10.78
CA GLY A 83 -18.90 0.18 10.26
C GLY A 83 -19.78 0.45 9.04
N LYS A 84 -19.56 1.56 8.32
CA LYS A 84 -20.25 1.91 7.07
C LYS A 84 -19.56 1.37 5.83
N ALA A 85 -18.36 0.82 5.98
CA ALA A 85 -17.66 0.03 4.98
C ALA A 85 -16.94 -1.12 5.69
N ASP A 86 -16.79 -2.24 5.01
CA ASP A 86 -16.12 -3.43 5.54
C ASP A 86 -14.61 -3.34 5.32
N ILE A 87 -14.21 -2.89 4.13
CA ILE A 87 -12.83 -2.73 3.72
C ILE A 87 -12.61 -1.29 3.23
N GLY A 88 -11.45 -0.73 3.52
CA GLY A 88 -11.01 0.54 2.97
C GLY A 88 -9.61 0.45 2.39
N ILE A 89 -9.28 1.39 1.49
CA ILE A 89 -7.92 1.65 1.03
C ILE A 89 -7.44 2.94 1.69
N THR A 90 -6.25 2.93 2.27
CA THR A 90 -5.64 4.11 2.91
C THR A 90 -4.13 4.07 2.82
N SER A 91 -3.48 5.22 2.94
CA SER A 91 -2.05 5.29 3.26
C SER A 91 -1.84 4.86 4.72
N ALA A 92 -0.82 4.09 4.99
CA ALA A 92 -0.57 3.50 6.31
C ALA A 92 -0.26 4.55 7.39
N ASN A 93 0.41 5.66 7.01
CA ASN A 93 0.61 6.79 7.91
C ASN A 93 -0.72 7.45 8.32
N ASN A 94 -1.66 7.66 7.39
CA ASN A 94 -2.97 8.22 7.72
C ASN A 94 -3.76 7.30 8.69
N ALA A 95 -3.68 5.99 8.48
CA ALA A 95 -4.31 5.05 9.40
C ALA A 95 -3.71 5.12 10.80
N LEU A 96 -2.38 5.24 10.90
CA LEU A 96 -1.70 5.41 12.16
C LEU A 96 -2.03 6.75 12.82
N ASP A 97 -2.07 7.84 12.06
CA ASP A 97 -2.42 9.16 12.60
C ASP A 97 -3.85 9.18 13.16
N ALA A 98 -4.78 8.56 12.45
CA ALA A 98 -6.15 8.39 12.95
C ALA A 98 -6.22 7.48 14.20
N TRP A 99 -5.43 6.42 14.25
CA TRP A 99 -5.31 5.54 15.42
C TRP A 99 -4.76 6.27 16.65
N MET A 100 -3.75 7.14 16.44
CA MET A 100 -3.10 7.90 17.50
C MET A 100 -3.83 9.21 17.87
N GLY A 101 -4.88 9.58 17.12
CA GLY A 101 -5.58 10.86 17.29
C GLY A 101 -4.75 12.08 16.86
N ARG A 102 -3.80 11.88 15.95
CA ARG A 102 -2.98 12.98 15.40
C ARG A 102 -3.63 13.67 14.19
N ASP A 103 -4.53 12.97 13.51
CA ASP A 103 -5.35 13.56 12.45
C ASP A 103 -6.41 14.47 13.10
N PRO A 104 -6.57 15.74 12.66
CA PRO A 104 -7.56 16.67 13.22
C PRO A 104 -8.98 16.12 13.25
N ALA A 105 -9.37 15.31 12.25
CA ALA A 105 -10.71 14.71 12.19
C ALA A 105 -10.94 13.59 13.25
N THR A 106 -9.86 13.09 13.85
CA THR A 106 -9.90 11.98 14.82
C THR A 106 -9.26 12.31 16.17
N SER A 107 -8.82 13.57 16.36
CA SER A 107 -8.08 13.99 17.55
C SER A 107 -8.89 13.81 18.86
N GLU A 108 -10.20 14.07 18.83
CA GLU A 108 -11.06 13.86 19.97
C GLU A 108 -11.51 12.38 20.14
N ASN A 109 -11.59 11.65 19.04
CA ASN A 109 -12.04 10.26 19.01
C ASN A 109 -11.14 9.41 18.10
N PRO A 110 -9.98 8.95 18.59
CA PRO A 110 -9.06 8.10 17.82
C PRO A 110 -9.72 6.82 17.31
N ILE A 111 -9.45 6.46 16.08
CA ILE A 111 -10.05 5.29 15.40
C ILE A 111 -9.20 4.02 15.68
N LYS A 112 -9.41 3.41 16.84
CA LYS A 112 -8.65 2.23 17.30
C LYS A 112 -9.27 0.88 16.92
N ASN A 113 -10.44 0.89 16.29
CA ASN A 113 -11.22 -0.29 15.91
C ASN A 113 -11.00 -0.68 14.44
N THR A 114 -9.85 -0.34 13.87
CA THR A 114 -9.42 -0.75 12.53
C THR A 114 -8.21 -1.67 12.60
N ARG A 115 -8.05 -2.54 11.59
CA ARG A 115 -6.97 -3.52 11.47
C ARG A 115 -6.46 -3.57 10.04
N GLY A 116 -5.14 -3.65 9.87
CA GLY A 116 -4.53 -3.86 8.56
C GLY A 116 -4.84 -5.24 8.00
N LEU A 117 -5.14 -5.31 6.73
CA LEU A 117 -5.34 -6.57 6.01
C LEU A 117 -4.13 -6.91 5.16
N MET A 118 -3.69 -5.98 4.30
CA MET A 118 -2.63 -6.23 3.34
C MET A 118 -2.02 -4.92 2.85
N THR A 119 -0.71 -4.86 2.74
CA THR A 119 -0.03 -3.80 1.99
C THR A 119 -0.12 -4.10 0.50
N VAL A 120 -0.61 -3.15 -0.28
CA VAL A 120 -0.85 -3.32 -1.72
C VAL A 120 0.05 -2.47 -2.59
N MET A 121 0.49 -1.32 -2.10
CA MET A 121 1.39 -0.42 -2.84
C MET A 121 2.40 0.20 -1.87
N ARG A 122 3.56 0.54 -2.39
CA ARG A 122 4.63 1.20 -1.63
C ARG A 122 4.92 2.57 -2.25
N SER A 123 5.01 3.58 -1.41
CA SER A 123 5.40 4.94 -1.80
C SER A 123 6.70 5.31 -1.11
N ALA A 124 7.51 6.11 -1.77
CA ALA A 124 8.74 6.65 -1.21
C ALA A 124 8.87 8.12 -1.55
N ILE A 125 9.54 8.87 -0.71
CA ILE A 125 10.05 10.18 -1.06
C ILE A 125 11.11 9.96 -2.12
N GLN A 126 10.90 10.55 -3.29
CA GLN A 126 11.84 10.46 -4.40
C GLN A 126 12.15 11.88 -4.88
N ILE A 127 13.43 12.23 -4.89
CA ILE A 127 13.93 13.44 -5.52
C ILE A 127 14.61 12.99 -6.81
N TRP A 128 13.95 13.22 -7.93
CA TRP A 128 14.51 12.89 -9.24
C TRP A 128 15.33 14.03 -9.79
N VAL A 129 16.48 13.69 -10.31
CA VAL A 129 17.41 14.60 -11.01
C VAL A 129 17.82 13.95 -12.33
N ASP A 130 18.40 14.75 -13.23
CA ASP A 130 19.10 14.20 -14.39
C ASP A 130 20.22 13.26 -13.90
N GLY A 131 20.27 12.05 -14.43
CA GLY A 131 21.26 11.04 -14.05
C GLY A 131 22.70 11.45 -14.31
N THR A 132 22.93 12.47 -15.15
CA THR A 132 24.25 13.02 -15.47
C THR A 132 24.59 14.27 -14.68
N SER A 133 23.66 14.80 -13.85
CA SER A 133 23.90 15.99 -13.04
C SER A 133 24.88 15.74 -11.89
N ASP A 134 25.45 16.79 -11.38
CA ASP A 134 26.34 16.82 -10.21
C ASP A 134 25.57 16.82 -8.86
N ILE A 135 24.24 16.89 -8.89
CA ILE A 135 23.40 16.89 -7.67
C ILE A 135 23.40 15.50 -7.07
N THR A 136 24.08 15.27 -5.96
CA THR A 136 24.24 13.97 -5.30
C THR A 136 23.69 13.92 -3.89
N SER A 137 23.39 15.06 -3.30
CA SER A 137 22.89 15.22 -1.93
C SER A 137 21.80 16.27 -1.83
N LEU A 138 21.17 16.41 -0.65
CA LEU A 138 20.20 17.48 -0.39
C LEU A 138 20.87 18.88 -0.41
N ASP A 139 22.11 18.98 0.06
CA ASP A 139 22.85 20.26 0.05
C ASP A 139 23.09 20.78 -1.35
N ASP A 140 23.24 19.91 -2.35
CA ASP A 140 23.43 20.31 -3.75
C ASP A 140 22.16 20.93 -4.37
N LEU A 141 21.02 20.92 -3.66
CA LEU A 141 19.80 21.60 -4.08
C LEU A 141 19.85 23.12 -3.87
N ARG A 142 20.82 23.65 -3.10
CA ARG A 142 21.03 25.08 -2.93
C ARG A 142 21.31 25.74 -4.28
N GLY A 143 20.63 26.83 -4.57
CA GLY A 143 20.76 27.54 -5.85
C GLY A 143 20.13 26.83 -7.05
N LYS A 144 19.39 25.73 -6.86
CA LYS A 144 18.78 24.95 -7.95
C LYS A 144 17.30 25.29 -8.16
N GLN A 145 16.78 24.94 -9.34
CA GLN A 145 15.37 25.07 -9.69
C GLN A 145 14.64 23.77 -9.26
N VAL A 146 13.88 23.83 -8.17
CA VAL A 146 13.28 22.64 -7.53
C VAL A 146 11.76 22.76 -7.50
N SER A 147 11.06 21.64 -7.66
CA SER A 147 9.63 21.55 -7.40
C SER A 147 9.33 20.34 -6.49
N ALA A 148 8.46 20.57 -5.49
CA ALA A 148 7.95 19.53 -4.60
C ALA A 148 6.40 19.53 -4.54
N GLY A 149 5.78 20.01 -5.63
CA GLY A 149 4.33 20.22 -5.68
C GLY A 149 3.94 21.61 -5.18
N GLN A 150 2.73 21.71 -4.63
CA GLN A 150 2.18 22.97 -4.11
C GLN A 150 2.15 22.98 -2.58
N PRO A 151 2.31 24.14 -1.93
CA PRO A 151 2.20 24.25 -0.48
C PRO A 151 0.90 23.63 0.06
N GLY A 152 1.01 22.87 1.15
CA GLY A 152 -0.10 22.14 1.77
C GLY A 152 -0.40 20.78 1.15
N GLN A 153 0.22 20.40 0.04
CA GLN A 153 0.16 19.03 -0.48
C GLN A 153 1.08 18.10 0.32
N THR A 154 0.73 16.82 0.37
CA THR A 154 1.51 15.80 1.11
C THR A 154 2.99 15.78 0.69
N SER A 155 3.28 15.89 -0.61
CA SER A 155 4.67 15.91 -1.09
C SER A 155 5.42 17.15 -0.63
N TRP A 156 4.77 18.32 -0.66
CA TRP A 156 5.37 19.57 -0.16
C TRP A 156 5.73 19.45 1.33
N LEU A 157 4.78 19.01 2.16
CA LEU A 157 5.01 18.83 3.60
C LEU A 157 6.09 17.78 3.88
N ALA A 158 6.10 16.68 3.13
CA ALA A 158 7.13 15.67 3.25
C ALA A 158 8.52 16.20 2.86
N PHE A 159 8.59 17.10 1.88
CA PHE A 159 9.83 17.75 1.49
C PHE A 159 10.34 18.71 2.56
N GLU A 160 9.47 19.56 3.11
CA GLU A 160 9.82 20.44 4.24
C GLU A 160 10.36 19.65 5.44
N ASN A 161 9.70 18.54 5.79
CA ASN A 161 10.17 17.65 6.86
C ASN A 161 11.52 17.00 6.54
N LEU A 162 11.75 16.62 5.28
CA LEU A 162 13.03 16.05 4.85
C LEU A 162 14.15 17.09 4.92
N LEU A 163 13.90 18.29 4.44
CA LEU A 163 14.86 19.39 4.54
C LEU A 163 15.17 19.73 6.01
N ALA A 164 14.16 19.81 6.87
CA ALA A 164 14.34 20.05 8.30
C ALA A 164 15.18 18.95 8.97
N ALA A 165 14.99 17.69 8.58
CA ALA A 165 15.82 16.58 9.06
C ALA A 165 17.27 16.70 8.61
N ALA A 166 17.52 17.30 7.45
CA ALA A 166 18.87 17.62 6.95
C ALA A 166 19.42 18.96 7.48
N GLY A 167 18.68 19.67 8.32
CA GLY A 167 19.08 20.99 8.83
C GLY A 167 18.95 22.10 7.79
N MET A 168 18.07 21.92 6.81
CA MET A 168 17.80 22.85 5.71
C MET A 168 16.35 23.34 5.75
N THR A 169 16.09 24.37 4.96
CA THR A 169 14.76 24.92 4.70
C THR A 169 14.58 25.17 3.19
N THR A 170 13.39 25.51 2.75
CA THR A 170 13.13 25.94 1.38
C THR A 170 13.88 27.24 1.03
N ASP A 171 14.08 28.13 2.00
CA ASP A 171 14.83 29.37 1.81
C ASP A 171 16.32 29.12 1.49
N ASP A 172 16.89 28.03 2.04
CA ASP A 172 18.25 27.61 1.70
C ASP A 172 18.38 27.16 0.24
N ILE A 173 17.33 26.61 -0.34
CA ILE A 173 17.29 26.29 -1.78
C ILE A 173 17.20 27.56 -2.60
N GLU A 174 16.40 28.57 -2.16
CA GLU A 174 16.21 29.84 -2.86
C GLU A 174 17.41 30.78 -2.73
N ALA A 175 18.33 30.51 -1.83
CA ALA A 175 19.61 31.19 -1.78
C ALA A 175 20.39 31.00 -3.09
N ASP A 176 21.30 31.90 -3.37
CA ASP A 176 22.22 31.85 -4.52
C ASP A 176 21.53 31.69 -5.90
N GLY A 177 20.28 32.20 -6.02
CA GLY A 177 19.52 32.21 -7.29
C GLY A 177 18.67 30.98 -7.56
N GLY A 178 18.57 30.08 -6.60
CA GLY A 178 17.64 28.95 -6.65
C GLY A 178 16.18 29.40 -6.55
N LYS A 179 15.26 28.44 -6.79
CA LYS A 179 13.83 28.70 -6.67
C LYS A 179 13.02 27.45 -6.37
N MET A 180 12.09 27.59 -5.43
CA MET A 180 11.03 26.61 -5.18
C MET A 180 9.82 26.88 -6.08
N HIS A 181 9.63 26.03 -7.07
CA HIS A 181 8.52 26.12 -8.02
C HIS A 181 7.29 25.38 -7.47
N LYS A 182 6.14 26.09 -7.45
CA LYS A 182 4.85 25.57 -6.95
C LYS A 182 4.03 25.01 -8.10
N LEU A 183 4.44 23.87 -8.63
CA LEU A 183 3.90 23.27 -9.85
C LEU A 183 3.07 22.03 -9.54
N SER A 184 2.18 21.69 -10.47
CA SER A 184 1.49 20.40 -10.47
C SER A 184 2.45 19.24 -10.80
N TRP A 185 1.99 17.99 -10.61
CA TRP A 185 2.74 16.79 -11.01
C TRP A 185 3.23 16.86 -12.45
N SER A 186 2.33 17.11 -13.39
CA SER A 186 2.67 17.14 -14.81
C SER A 186 3.64 18.25 -15.17
N GLU A 187 3.40 19.48 -14.68
CA GLU A 187 4.29 20.62 -14.93
C GLU A 187 5.68 20.39 -14.36
N SER A 188 5.79 19.78 -13.15
CA SER A 188 7.08 19.46 -12.54
C SER A 188 7.85 18.46 -13.39
N HIS A 189 7.21 17.38 -13.83
CA HIS A 189 7.86 16.36 -14.64
C HIS A 189 8.20 16.85 -16.05
N ASP A 190 7.36 17.68 -16.66
CA ASP A 190 7.67 18.33 -17.93
C ASP A 190 8.85 19.29 -17.78
N GLY A 191 8.89 20.07 -16.69
CA GLY A 191 10.01 20.97 -16.38
C GLY A 191 11.33 20.23 -16.20
N LEU A 192 11.33 19.10 -15.48
CA LEU A 192 12.52 18.27 -15.31
C LEU A 192 12.98 17.66 -16.65
N ARG A 193 12.04 17.11 -17.42
CA ARG A 193 12.32 16.52 -18.74
C ARG A 193 12.92 17.54 -19.70
N ASN A 194 12.44 18.78 -19.67
CA ASN A 194 12.88 19.86 -20.55
C ASN A 194 14.11 20.61 -20.03
N GLY A 195 14.63 20.28 -18.83
CA GLY A 195 15.78 20.94 -18.21
C GLY A 195 15.48 22.35 -17.66
N GLN A 196 14.22 22.64 -17.39
CA GLN A 196 13.79 23.88 -16.73
C GLN A 196 13.84 23.76 -15.20
N LEU A 197 13.80 22.52 -14.69
CA LEU A 197 14.00 22.16 -13.29
C LEU A 197 15.22 21.26 -13.18
N ASP A 198 15.97 21.45 -12.10
CA ASP A 198 17.13 20.64 -11.75
C ASP A 198 16.72 19.41 -10.93
N ALA A 199 15.69 19.56 -10.09
CA ALA A 199 15.19 18.49 -9.25
C ALA A 199 13.65 18.54 -9.08
N VAL A 200 13.04 17.37 -8.98
CA VAL A 200 11.61 17.23 -8.71
C VAL A 200 11.42 16.21 -7.59
N MET A 201 10.76 16.63 -6.52
CA MET A 201 10.44 15.77 -5.38
C MET A 201 8.96 15.42 -5.35
N TRP A 202 8.68 14.14 -5.10
CA TRP A 202 7.33 13.66 -4.76
C TRP A 202 7.39 12.47 -3.81
N LEU A 203 6.41 12.39 -2.94
CA LEU A 203 6.04 11.14 -2.25
C LEU A 203 5.15 10.34 -3.21
N SER A 204 5.71 9.37 -3.87
CA SER A 204 5.02 8.61 -4.92
C SER A 204 5.41 7.14 -4.94
N LEU A 205 4.59 6.38 -5.61
CA LEU A 205 4.84 4.96 -5.94
C LEU A 205 6.02 4.84 -6.90
N TRP A 206 6.72 3.71 -6.85
CA TRP A 206 7.90 3.49 -7.69
C TRP A 206 7.95 2.03 -8.25
N PRO A 207 8.41 1.86 -9.50
CA PRO A 207 8.73 2.89 -10.49
C PRO A 207 7.49 3.59 -11.03
N HIS A 208 7.48 4.93 -11.07
CA HIS A 208 6.33 5.67 -11.60
C HIS A 208 6.40 5.77 -13.13
N PRO A 209 5.31 5.51 -13.89
CA PRO A 209 5.30 5.55 -15.35
C PRO A 209 5.76 6.90 -15.94
N THR A 210 5.39 8.03 -15.33
CA THR A 210 5.82 9.37 -15.76
C THR A 210 7.35 9.53 -15.71
N VAL A 211 8.01 9.00 -14.68
CA VAL A 211 9.46 9.07 -14.56
C VAL A 211 10.11 8.21 -15.65
N ARG A 212 9.57 7.01 -15.91
CA ARG A 212 9.99 6.17 -17.03
C ARG A 212 9.82 6.87 -18.38
N GLN A 213 8.77 7.66 -18.55
CA GLN A 213 8.58 8.46 -19.75
C GLN A 213 9.63 9.57 -19.87
N ASN A 214 10.04 10.23 -18.78
CA ASN A 214 11.11 11.20 -18.81
C ASN A 214 12.45 10.60 -19.26
N GLU A 215 12.70 9.33 -18.95
CA GLU A 215 13.90 8.60 -19.35
C GLU A 215 14.06 8.43 -20.88
N THR A 216 13.00 8.62 -21.64
CA THR A 216 13.08 8.62 -23.12
C THR A 216 13.87 9.85 -23.65
N VAL A 217 14.03 10.88 -22.84
CA VAL A 217 14.73 12.13 -23.21
C VAL A 217 16.09 12.24 -22.54
N ARG A 218 16.16 11.89 -21.22
CA ARG A 218 17.41 11.92 -20.45
C ARG A 218 17.37 10.90 -19.33
N PRO A 219 18.53 10.32 -18.96
CA PRO A 219 18.56 9.38 -17.86
C PRO A 219 18.12 10.04 -16.55
N MET A 220 17.33 9.34 -15.75
CA MET A 220 16.88 9.80 -14.44
C MET A 220 17.56 9.00 -13.34
N ARG A 221 17.78 9.61 -12.19
CA ARG A 221 18.10 8.94 -10.93
C ARG A 221 17.38 9.59 -9.76
N ALA A 222 17.11 8.80 -8.73
CA ALA A 222 16.64 9.30 -7.45
C ALA A 222 17.84 9.58 -6.54
N LEU A 223 17.80 10.67 -5.77
CA LEU A 223 18.78 10.93 -4.71
C LEU A 223 18.58 9.96 -3.55
N GLY A 224 19.68 9.44 -3.02
CA GLY A 224 19.73 8.80 -1.73
C GLY A 224 19.95 9.82 -0.61
N PHE A 225 19.51 9.48 0.61
CA PHE A 225 19.70 10.30 1.79
C PHE A 225 20.61 9.58 2.78
N ASP A 226 21.39 10.34 3.53
CA ASP A 226 22.23 9.82 4.59
C ASP A 226 21.38 9.19 5.70
N ASP A 227 21.91 8.13 6.32
CA ASP A 227 21.20 7.43 7.40
C ASP A 227 20.81 8.36 8.55
N ALA A 228 21.66 9.32 8.92
CA ALA A 228 21.35 10.31 9.94
C ALA A 228 20.13 11.18 9.60
N VAL A 229 19.98 11.57 8.31
CA VAL A 229 18.83 12.33 7.82
C VAL A 229 17.57 11.44 7.86
N ILE A 230 17.69 10.19 7.43
CA ILE A 230 16.58 9.24 7.47
C ILE A 230 16.12 8.99 8.90
N GLU A 231 17.04 8.71 9.82
CA GLU A 231 16.73 8.47 11.24
C GLU A 231 16.06 9.69 11.88
N LYS A 232 16.58 10.89 11.61
CA LYS A 232 15.99 12.13 12.11
C LYS A 232 14.60 12.38 11.53
N PHE A 233 14.40 12.18 10.21
CA PHE A 233 13.08 12.27 9.58
C PHE A 233 12.09 11.31 10.25
N LEU A 234 12.48 10.03 10.46
CA LEU A 234 11.63 9.03 11.10
C LEU A 234 11.29 9.36 12.56
N ALA A 235 12.20 10.00 13.26
CA ALA A 235 11.97 10.46 14.63
C ALA A 235 11.00 11.66 14.68
N ASP A 236 11.18 12.64 13.81
CA ASP A 236 10.46 13.92 13.84
C ASP A 236 9.10 13.85 13.14
N SER A 237 9.00 13.13 12.00
CA SER A 237 7.76 13.02 11.21
C SER A 237 6.74 12.05 11.80
N GLY A 238 7.09 11.41 12.89
CA GLY A 238 6.25 10.42 13.57
C GLY A 238 6.21 9.07 12.87
N ALA A 239 5.61 8.10 13.55
CA ALA A 239 5.41 6.77 13.01
C ALA A 239 4.53 6.82 11.74
N GLY A 240 4.70 5.87 10.85
CA GLY A 240 3.96 5.80 9.56
C GLY A 240 4.88 5.92 8.35
N PHE A 241 6.17 6.09 8.60
CA PHE A 241 7.23 6.01 7.59
C PHE A 241 8.27 4.96 7.99
N GLU A 242 8.98 4.43 7.02
CA GLU A 242 10.06 3.48 7.20
C GLU A 242 11.20 3.78 6.22
N LYS A 243 12.43 3.31 6.55
CA LYS A 243 13.53 3.38 5.61
C LYS A 243 13.24 2.45 4.44
N VAL A 244 13.42 2.97 3.22
CA VAL A 244 13.25 2.25 1.96
C VAL A 244 14.53 2.38 1.15
N VAL A 245 14.89 1.35 0.39
CA VAL A 245 16.01 1.41 -0.53
C VAL A 245 15.46 1.22 -1.95
N LEU A 246 15.59 2.26 -2.78
CA LEU A 246 15.33 2.18 -4.20
C LEU A 246 16.49 1.41 -4.86
N PRO A 247 16.23 0.34 -5.62
CA PRO A 247 17.30 -0.51 -6.10
C PRO A 247 18.11 0.16 -7.22
N LYS A 248 19.35 -0.25 -7.34
CA LYS A 248 20.19 0.01 -8.51
C LYS A 248 19.45 -0.43 -9.78
N GLY A 249 19.56 0.37 -10.84
CA GLY A 249 18.92 0.07 -12.14
C GLY A 249 17.40 0.33 -12.13
N LEU A 250 16.85 0.91 -11.07
CA LEU A 250 15.43 1.32 -11.04
C LEU A 250 15.14 2.34 -12.13
N PHE A 251 16.06 3.27 -12.36
CA PHE A 251 16.05 4.25 -13.44
C PHE A 251 17.34 4.14 -14.25
N GLY A 252 17.37 4.62 -15.48
CA GLY A 252 18.52 4.48 -16.40
C GLY A 252 19.80 5.14 -15.89
N GLY A 253 19.67 6.22 -15.11
CA GLY A 253 20.79 6.88 -14.43
C GLY A 253 21.07 6.37 -13.01
N GLN A 254 20.31 5.40 -12.49
CA GLN A 254 20.44 4.89 -11.13
C GLN A 254 21.51 3.80 -11.05
N THR A 255 22.77 4.22 -10.95
CA THR A 255 23.93 3.31 -10.91
C THR A 255 24.17 2.69 -9.54
N GLU A 256 23.64 3.30 -8.46
CA GLU A 256 23.76 2.82 -7.10
C GLU A 256 22.36 2.79 -6.42
N PRO A 257 22.16 1.96 -5.39
CA PRO A 257 20.95 2.02 -4.59
C PRO A 257 20.78 3.40 -3.93
N ALA A 258 19.54 3.87 -3.78
CA ALA A 258 19.25 5.13 -3.10
C ALA A 258 18.40 4.85 -1.85
N ALA A 259 18.98 5.07 -0.66
CA ALA A 259 18.25 5.00 0.60
C ALA A 259 17.33 6.22 0.74
N THR A 260 16.09 6.01 1.14
CA THR A 260 15.07 7.04 1.31
C THR A 260 14.11 6.65 2.43
N VAL A 261 13.05 7.42 2.59
CA VAL A 261 11.93 7.12 3.48
C VAL A 261 10.66 6.89 2.69
N GLY A 262 9.83 5.98 3.14
CA GLY A 262 8.61 5.62 2.46
C GLY A 262 7.47 5.31 3.40
N THR A 263 6.29 5.25 2.83
CA THR A 263 5.07 4.75 3.47
C THR A 263 4.36 3.79 2.53
N ASN A 264 3.35 3.11 3.05
CA ASN A 264 2.64 2.10 2.28
C ASN A 264 1.17 2.50 2.08
N THR A 265 0.56 1.95 1.04
CA THR A 265 -0.89 1.91 0.89
C THR A 265 -1.36 0.52 1.25
N MET A 266 -2.36 0.45 2.09
CA MET A 266 -2.88 -0.81 2.59
C MET A 266 -4.39 -0.93 2.42
N LEU A 267 -4.85 -2.16 2.34
CA LEU A 267 -6.21 -2.54 2.64
C LEU A 267 -6.33 -2.72 4.16
N PHE A 268 -7.44 -2.28 4.71
CA PHE A 268 -7.73 -2.40 6.13
C PHE A 268 -9.22 -2.65 6.35
N ALA A 269 -9.57 -3.21 7.50
CA ALA A 269 -10.95 -3.53 7.87
C ALA A 269 -11.28 -3.10 9.31
N SER A 270 -12.56 -3.15 9.66
CA SER A 270 -13.01 -2.98 11.04
C SER A 270 -12.70 -4.23 11.87
N THR A 271 -12.45 -4.04 13.17
CA THR A 271 -12.40 -5.15 14.15
C THR A 271 -13.70 -5.96 14.24
N LYS A 272 -14.79 -5.50 13.62
CA LYS A 272 -16.05 -6.24 13.51
C LYS A 272 -16.08 -7.26 12.39
N MET A 273 -15.15 -7.17 11.44
CA MET A 273 -15.00 -8.19 10.41
C MET A 273 -14.60 -9.50 11.09
N SER A 274 -15.22 -10.61 10.71
CA SER A 274 -14.83 -11.91 11.25
C SER A 274 -13.45 -12.32 10.78
N ASP A 275 -12.75 -13.12 11.60
CA ASP A 275 -11.41 -13.63 11.24
C ASP A 275 -11.46 -14.47 9.96
N ASP A 276 -12.52 -15.27 9.79
CA ASP A 276 -12.73 -16.07 8.59
C ASP A 276 -12.87 -15.20 7.34
N LEU A 277 -13.66 -14.13 7.39
CA LEU A 277 -13.83 -13.22 6.25
C LEU A 277 -12.54 -12.45 5.94
N ALA A 278 -11.84 -11.94 6.96
CA ALA A 278 -10.57 -11.26 6.77
C ALA A 278 -9.51 -12.18 6.14
N ARG A 279 -9.45 -13.44 6.61
CA ARG A 279 -8.60 -14.48 6.05
C ARG A 279 -8.94 -14.76 4.58
N GLU A 280 -10.22 -14.91 4.27
CA GLU A 280 -10.70 -15.17 2.90
C GLU A 280 -10.44 -14.01 1.94
N VAL A 281 -10.58 -12.77 2.39
CA VAL A 281 -10.25 -11.58 1.59
C VAL A 281 -8.76 -11.59 1.23
N VAL A 282 -7.88 -11.76 2.23
CA VAL A 282 -6.42 -11.79 2.00
C VAL A 282 -6.04 -12.98 1.12
N ARG A 283 -6.58 -14.17 1.38
CA ARG A 283 -6.37 -15.36 0.56
C ARG A 283 -6.79 -15.14 -0.88
N THR A 284 -7.99 -14.60 -1.09
CA THR A 284 -8.54 -14.36 -2.44
C THR A 284 -7.65 -13.42 -3.24
N ILE A 285 -7.20 -12.31 -2.64
CA ILE A 285 -6.30 -11.37 -3.31
C ILE A 285 -4.98 -12.04 -3.64
N TRP A 286 -4.39 -12.77 -2.69
CA TRP A 286 -3.07 -13.36 -2.85
C TRP A 286 -3.04 -14.52 -3.85
N GLU A 287 -4.05 -15.37 -3.83
CA GLU A 287 -4.21 -16.46 -4.82
C GLU A 287 -4.43 -15.91 -6.24
N ASN A 288 -5.11 -14.78 -6.38
CA ASN A 288 -5.34 -14.07 -7.64
C ASN A 288 -4.38 -12.88 -7.85
N ARG A 289 -3.20 -12.88 -7.20
CA ARG A 289 -2.28 -11.73 -7.22
C ARG A 289 -1.79 -11.32 -8.60
N LYS A 290 -1.72 -12.23 -9.56
CA LYS A 290 -1.35 -11.89 -10.94
C LYS A 290 -2.38 -10.96 -11.55
N ASP A 291 -3.65 -11.35 -11.52
CA ASP A 291 -4.74 -10.54 -12.06
C ASP A 291 -4.89 -9.23 -11.26
N PHE A 292 -4.67 -9.28 -9.93
CA PHE A 292 -4.69 -8.09 -9.09
C PHE A 292 -3.56 -7.11 -9.45
N MET A 293 -2.34 -7.58 -9.70
CA MET A 293 -1.22 -6.72 -10.14
C MET A 293 -1.42 -6.15 -11.54
N GLU A 294 -2.17 -6.83 -12.42
CA GLU A 294 -2.49 -6.33 -13.77
C GLU A 294 -3.50 -5.17 -13.75
N ILE A 295 -4.27 -4.98 -12.67
CA ILE A 295 -5.22 -3.87 -12.53
C ILE A 295 -4.53 -2.51 -12.70
N HIS A 296 -3.32 -2.36 -12.13
CA HIS A 296 -2.56 -1.13 -12.24
C HIS A 296 -1.06 -1.39 -12.03
N ALA A 297 -0.22 -0.76 -12.84
CA ALA A 297 1.25 -0.95 -12.78
C ALA A 297 1.85 -0.73 -11.39
N LEU A 298 1.24 0.09 -10.55
CA LEU A 298 1.67 0.40 -9.19
C LEU A 298 1.46 -0.75 -8.19
N LEU A 299 0.70 -1.77 -8.55
CA LEU A 299 0.53 -3.00 -7.76
C LEU A 299 1.65 -4.03 -8.02
N GLY A 300 2.45 -3.83 -9.04
CA GLY A 300 3.51 -4.76 -9.45
C GLY A 300 4.64 -4.98 -8.43
N GLY A 301 4.66 -4.23 -7.33
CA GLY A 301 5.61 -4.40 -6.22
C GLY A 301 5.13 -5.35 -5.11
N MET A 302 3.96 -5.98 -5.25
CA MET A 302 3.45 -6.94 -4.27
C MET A 302 4.26 -8.23 -4.29
N SER A 303 4.74 -8.65 -3.13
CA SER A 303 5.50 -9.88 -2.94
C SER A 303 5.27 -10.43 -1.52
N GLU A 304 5.71 -11.66 -1.27
CA GLU A 304 5.69 -12.25 0.09
C GLU A 304 6.41 -11.37 1.11
N ASP A 305 7.48 -10.69 0.71
CA ASP A 305 8.23 -9.81 1.60
C ASP A 305 7.52 -8.48 1.91
N THR A 306 6.48 -8.11 1.17
CA THR A 306 5.87 -6.78 1.27
C THR A 306 4.45 -6.77 1.82
N ILE A 307 3.63 -7.78 1.48
CA ILE A 307 2.18 -7.72 1.73
C ILE A 307 1.79 -7.75 3.22
N GLY A 308 2.60 -8.36 4.08
CA GLY A 308 2.39 -8.43 5.52
C GLY A 308 3.08 -7.30 6.31
N ARG A 309 3.75 -6.37 5.65
CA ARG A 309 4.62 -5.38 6.32
C ARG A 309 4.15 -3.95 6.14
N GLY A 310 4.60 -3.07 7.04
CA GLY A 310 4.45 -1.62 6.95
C GLY A 310 3.02 -1.11 7.01
N MET A 311 2.14 -1.81 7.70
CA MET A 311 0.75 -1.36 7.92
C MET A 311 0.62 -0.38 9.07
N PHE A 312 1.58 -0.35 10.00
CA PHE A 312 1.73 0.51 11.18
C PHE A 312 0.59 0.45 12.21
N ILE A 313 -0.59 -0.04 11.87
CA ILE A 313 -1.67 -0.39 12.81
C ILE A 313 -1.71 -1.91 12.98
N PRO A 314 -2.32 -2.45 14.05
CA PRO A 314 -2.40 -3.89 14.27
C PRO A 314 -3.00 -4.63 13.08
N VAL A 315 -2.41 -5.76 12.73
CA VAL A 315 -2.91 -6.63 11.65
C VAL A 315 -4.15 -7.37 12.12
N HIS A 316 -5.11 -7.58 11.22
CA HIS A 316 -6.32 -8.34 11.52
C HIS A 316 -5.96 -9.80 11.86
N PRO A 317 -6.51 -10.40 12.94
CA PRO A 317 -6.16 -11.76 13.34
C PRO A 317 -6.34 -12.79 12.22
N GLY A 318 -7.42 -12.70 11.44
CA GLY A 318 -7.65 -13.57 10.28
C GLY A 318 -6.62 -13.39 9.16
N ALA A 319 -6.19 -12.15 8.89
CA ALA A 319 -5.12 -11.89 7.93
C ALA A 319 -3.77 -12.46 8.44
N LYS A 320 -3.46 -12.25 9.71
CA LYS A 320 -2.26 -12.76 10.36
C LYS A 320 -2.20 -14.29 10.31
N ALA A 321 -3.31 -14.97 10.61
CA ALA A 321 -3.40 -16.42 10.51
C ALA A 321 -3.11 -16.94 9.10
N TYR A 322 -3.62 -16.27 8.06
CA TYR A 322 -3.29 -16.63 6.68
C TYR A 322 -1.81 -16.45 6.37
N TYR A 323 -1.21 -15.34 6.80
CA TYR A 323 0.22 -15.08 6.59
C TYR A 323 1.11 -16.12 7.28
N GLU A 324 0.78 -16.49 8.52
CA GLU A 324 1.48 -17.53 9.27
C GLU A 324 1.41 -18.90 8.56
N GLU A 325 0.23 -19.27 8.04
CA GLU A 325 0.05 -20.50 7.26
C GLU A 325 0.89 -20.53 5.97
N GLN A 326 1.08 -19.37 5.35
CA GLN A 326 1.86 -19.26 4.10
C GLN A 326 3.35 -18.98 4.34
N GLY A 327 3.80 -18.80 5.59
CA GLY A 327 5.17 -18.40 5.91
C GLY A 327 5.51 -16.97 5.48
N ILE A 328 4.51 -16.11 5.27
CA ILE A 328 4.67 -14.71 4.87
C ILE A 328 5.01 -13.87 6.09
N PRO A 329 6.11 -13.08 6.04
CA PRO A 329 6.50 -12.25 7.18
C PRO A 329 5.47 -11.15 7.47
N VAL A 330 5.12 -10.98 8.74
CA VAL A 330 4.26 -9.90 9.24
C VAL A 330 5.08 -8.96 10.10
N SER A 331 4.98 -7.65 9.87
CA SER A 331 5.54 -6.67 10.81
C SER A 331 4.62 -6.56 12.02
N GLU A 332 5.19 -6.76 13.19
CA GLU A 332 4.48 -6.44 14.44
C GLU A 332 4.26 -4.94 14.52
N SER A 333 3.06 -4.54 14.84
CA SER A 333 2.76 -3.14 15.14
C SER A 333 3.37 -2.78 16.49
N LYS A 334 4.09 -1.67 16.55
CA LYS A 334 4.57 -1.12 17.84
C LYS A 334 3.42 -0.68 18.76
N LEU A 335 2.18 -0.75 18.27
CA LEU A 335 0.96 -0.41 19.00
C LEU A 335 0.37 -1.61 19.77
N ASP A 336 0.92 -2.81 19.55
CA ASP A 336 0.49 -4.04 20.21
C ASP A 336 1.28 -4.30 21.52
N MET A 337 2.20 -3.39 21.88
CA MET A 337 3.04 -3.47 23.08
C MET A 337 2.49 -2.66 24.25
#